data_c0e50ac1283117cdabd7358a3c8f15bf
#
_entry.id   c0e50ac1283117cdabd7358a3c8f15bf
#
_cell.length_a   1.000
_cell.length_b   1.000
_cell.length_c   1.000
_cell.angle_alpha   90.00
_cell.angle_beta   90.00
_cell.angle_gamma   90.00
#
_symmetry.space_group_name_H-M   'P 1'
#
loop_
_entity.id
_entity.type
_entity.pdbx_description
1 polymer ?
#
loop_
_entity_poly.entity_id
_entity_poly.type
_entity_poly.pdbx_seq_one_letter_code
_entity_poly.pdbx_strand_id
1 'polypeptide(L)'
;MILKTKLFGHVYEFKSVREVMAKANEEKSGDKLAGIAAETAEERVAAKFVLSNLTLNDLRNNPAVPYEEDEVTRIIQDDVNEQIFNTMKNWTVAEFREWLLDVSTTPEMIRRASKGITSEIVAGVCKLMSNLDLIYAAKKMRVSAHCNTTIGLPGTFSSRLQPNHTTDDPKGIIASVMEGLSLGCGDAVIGLNPVDDSVESVARILKMFDEFKNKWEVPTQICVLAHVTTQTEAAQRFGAPLDLMFQSIAGSQKGNEAFGLTAAMLEEGRQTMLTNSTATGPNVMYFETGQGSELSSEAHNGWDQVTMEARCYGFAKRFQPFLVNTVVGFIGPEYLYDSKQVTRAGLEDHFMGKLTGVPMGCDACYTNHMKADQNDIENLATLLVAAGCNYIMGVPEGDDCMLMYQCTGYHEAASLREVFGLRPIKEFDQWLEKMGFSENGKLTPLAGDASVFLK
;
A
#
# COMPACT_ATOMS: atom_id res chain seq x y z
N MET A 1 22.88 21.83 12.38
CA MET A 1 21.61 21.85 11.64
C MET A 1 21.05 23.28 11.60
N ILE A 2 20.75 23.82 10.43
CA ILE A 2 20.20 25.19 10.26
C ILE A 2 18.76 25.05 9.77
N LEU A 3 17.80 25.47 10.59
CA LEU A 3 16.36 25.38 10.30
C LEU A 3 15.76 26.72 9.88
N LYS A 4 16.49 27.50 9.10
CA LYS A 4 16.02 28.79 8.58
C LYS A 4 16.56 29.10 7.21
N THR A 5 15.81 29.90 6.47
CA THR A 5 16.23 30.41 5.16
C THR A 5 15.64 31.80 4.91
N LYS A 6 16.22 32.51 3.93
CA LYS A 6 15.67 33.79 3.47
C LYS A 6 15.25 33.61 2.00
N LEU A 7 13.94 33.66 1.75
CA LEU A 7 13.34 33.56 0.43
C LEU A 7 12.26 34.65 0.26
N PHE A 8 12.04 35.11 -0.94
CA PHE A 8 10.99 36.11 -1.28
C PHE A 8 11.05 37.40 -0.43
N GLY A 9 12.26 37.78 0.04
CA GLY A 9 12.45 38.95 0.90
C GLY A 9 12.17 38.70 2.39
N HIS A 10 11.65 37.54 2.77
CA HIS A 10 11.29 37.17 4.14
C HIS A 10 12.25 36.11 4.71
N VAL A 11 12.41 36.11 6.04
CA VAL A 11 13.13 35.06 6.78
C VAL A 11 12.09 34.09 7.30
N TYR A 12 12.29 32.81 6.97
CA TYR A 12 11.50 31.69 7.49
C TYR A 12 12.39 30.92 8.47
N GLU A 13 11.89 30.71 9.69
CA GLU A 13 12.59 29.99 10.75
C GLU A 13 11.66 28.92 11.33
N PHE A 14 12.13 27.68 11.39
CA PHE A 14 11.38 26.51 11.86
C PHE A 14 11.95 26.04 13.20
N LYS A 15 11.09 25.62 14.12
CA LYS A 15 11.47 25.23 15.48
C LYS A 15 12.11 23.87 15.58
N SER A 16 11.82 22.97 14.64
CA SER A 16 12.26 21.56 14.66
C SER A 16 12.28 20.94 13.27
N VAL A 17 12.96 19.79 13.14
CA VAL A 17 12.89 18.94 11.92
C VAL A 17 11.44 18.53 11.64
N ARG A 18 10.67 18.20 12.67
CA ARG A 18 9.24 17.88 12.55
C ARG A 18 8.46 19.01 11.85
N GLU A 19 8.65 20.26 12.26
CA GLU A 19 7.98 21.39 11.64
C GLU A 19 8.43 21.59 10.18
N VAL A 20 9.73 21.44 9.89
CA VAL A 20 10.24 21.48 8.50
C VAL A 20 9.55 20.40 7.66
N MET A 21 9.49 19.17 8.15
CA MET A 21 8.89 18.03 7.45
C MET A 21 7.39 18.26 7.18
N ALA A 22 6.65 18.72 8.18
CA ALA A 22 5.21 18.98 8.04
C ALA A 22 4.92 20.11 7.05
N LYS A 23 5.66 21.22 7.16
CA LYS A 23 5.46 22.40 6.28
C LYS A 23 6.02 22.22 4.87
N ALA A 24 6.97 21.30 4.66
CA ALA A 24 7.47 20.92 3.33
C ALA A 24 6.49 20.02 2.56
N ASN A 25 5.49 19.46 3.25
CA ASN A 25 4.53 18.54 2.63
C ASN A 25 3.66 19.26 1.59
N GLU A 26 3.26 18.53 0.54
CA GLU A 26 2.21 19.01 -0.36
C GLU A 26 0.92 19.19 0.43
N GLU A 27 0.10 20.16 0.00
CA GLU A 27 -1.13 20.50 0.70
C GLU A 27 -2.08 19.30 0.83
N LYS A 28 -2.46 19.00 2.08
CA LYS A 28 -3.44 17.98 2.42
C LYS A 28 -4.37 18.49 3.51
N SER A 29 -5.63 18.09 3.41
CA SER A 29 -6.68 18.55 4.34
C SER A 29 -6.40 18.10 5.77
N GLY A 30 -5.91 16.88 5.97
CA GLY A 30 -5.59 16.36 7.30
C GLY A 30 -4.50 17.16 8.00
N ASP A 31 -3.42 17.49 7.31
CA ASP A 31 -2.34 18.32 7.89
C ASP A 31 -2.82 19.74 8.23
N LYS A 32 -3.73 20.30 7.40
CA LYS A 32 -4.39 21.58 7.71
C LYS A 32 -5.29 21.49 8.95
N LEU A 33 -6.10 20.44 9.03
CA LEU A 33 -6.97 20.21 10.18
C LEU A 33 -6.17 20.05 11.48
N ALA A 34 -5.02 19.39 11.41
CA ALA A 34 -4.10 19.25 12.55
C ALA A 34 -3.30 20.52 12.85
N GLY A 35 -3.40 21.58 12.03
CA GLY A 35 -2.70 22.84 12.23
C GLY A 35 -1.18 22.77 12.02
N ILE A 36 -0.69 21.80 11.27
CA ILE A 36 0.75 21.56 11.04
C ILE A 36 1.21 21.85 9.61
N ALA A 37 0.27 22.04 8.68
CA ALA A 37 0.58 22.41 7.30
C ALA A 37 1.22 23.80 7.18
N ALA A 38 1.92 24.04 6.06
CA ALA A 38 2.34 25.40 5.71
C ALA A 38 1.11 26.30 5.50
N GLU A 39 1.19 27.53 6.00
CA GLU A 39 0.11 28.52 5.87
C GLU A 39 0.03 29.08 4.45
N THR A 40 1.18 29.17 3.76
CA THR A 40 1.28 29.68 2.38
C THR A 40 2.16 28.79 1.51
N ALA A 41 2.04 28.96 0.19
CA ALA A 41 2.90 28.28 -0.77
C ALA A 41 4.38 28.70 -0.61
N GLU A 42 4.63 29.97 -0.27
CA GLU A 42 5.98 30.48 -0.03
C GLU A 42 6.60 29.84 1.20
N GLU A 43 5.86 29.67 2.29
CA GLU A 43 6.34 28.95 3.48
C GLU A 43 6.65 27.49 3.15
N ARG A 44 5.80 26.82 2.36
CA ARG A 44 6.08 25.45 1.90
C ARG A 44 7.37 25.36 1.10
N VAL A 45 7.60 26.29 0.16
CA VAL A 45 8.85 26.34 -0.62
C VAL A 45 10.04 26.60 0.30
N ALA A 46 9.91 27.50 1.28
CA ALA A 46 10.97 27.76 2.26
C ALA A 46 11.29 26.51 3.10
N ALA A 47 10.27 25.77 3.55
CA ALA A 47 10.43 24.50 4.25
C ALA A 47 11.11 23.42 3.38
N LYS A 48 10.71 23.29 2.11
CA LYS A 48 11.38 22.41 1.15
C LYS A 48 12.85 22.79 0.93
N PHE A 49 13.15 24.08 0.87
CA PHE A 49 14.54 24.53 0.75
C PHE A 49 15.37 24.17 1.98
N VAL A 50 14.83 24.31 3.18
CA VAL A 50 15.51 23.89 4.43
C VAL A 50 15.66 22.37 4.42
N LEU A 51 14.60 21.61 4.14
CA LEU A 51 14.62 20.15 4.08
C LEU A 51 15.68 19.64 3.09
N SER A 52 15.80 20.27 1.92
CA SER A 52 16.76 19.87 0.89
C SER A 52 18.23 19.92 1.37
N ASN A 53 18.52 20.75 2.35
CA ASN A 53 19.85 20.93 2.94
C ASN A 53 20.08 20.12 4.24
N LEU A 54 19.06 19.47 4.79
CA LEU A 54 19.24 18.53 5.89
C LEU A 54 19.94 17.28 5.39
N THR A 55 20.79 16.69 6.25
CA THR A 55 21.44 15.42 5.95
C THR A 55 20.52 14.24 6.28
N LEU A 56 20.79 13.09 5.68
CA LEU A 56 20.10 11.85 6.04
C LEU A 56 20.28 11.51 7.51
N ASN A 57 21.45 11.87 8.08
CA ASN A 57 21.73 11.72 9.50
C ASN A 57 20.87 12.66 10.38
N ASP A 58 20.58 13.88 9.90
CA ASP A 58 19.68 14.78 10.62
C ASP A 58 18.27 14.19 10.72
N LEU A 59 17.76 13.59 9.63
CA LEU A 59 16.45 12.95 9.64
C LEU A 59 16.43 11.71 10.54
N ARG A 60 17.42 10.83 10.44
CA ARG A 60 17.52 9.63 11.26
C ARG A 60 17.55 9.93 12.76
N ASN A 61 18.26 11.00 13.16
CA ASN A 61 18.38 11.40 14.56
C ASN A 61 17.17 12.17 15.10
N ASN A 62 16.16 12.40 14.26
CA ASN A 62 14.90 13.03 14.63
C ASN A 62 13.72 12.13 14.24
N PRO A 63 13.58 10.94 14.85
CA PRO A 63 12.47 10.04 14.57
C PRO A 63 11.15 10.66 14.99
N ALA A 64 10.06 10.21 14.37
CA ALA A 64 8.73 10.76 14.64
C ALA A 64 8.28 10.56 16.10
N VAL A 65 8.62 9.43 16.68
CA VAL A 65 8.44 9.13 18.09
C VAL A 65 9.78 8.68 18.66
N PRO A 66 10.15 9.05 19.90
CA PRO A 66 11.40 8.61 20.51
C PRO A 66 11.55 7.08 20.55
N TYR A 67 12.77 6.59 20.36
CA TYR A 67 13.08 5.15 20.31
C TYR A 67 12.57 4.39 21.56
N GLU A 68 12.71 4.98 22.73
CA GLU A 68 12.33 4.37 24.01
C GLU A 68 10.81 4.27 24.19
N GLU A 69 10.04 5.10 23.47
CA GLU A 69 8.60 5.29 23.67
C GLU A 69 7.75 4.53 22.64
N ASP A 70 8.35 4.01 21.55
CA ASP A 70 7.60 3.50 20.40
C ASP A 70 8.23 2.25 19.78
N GLU A 71 7.48 1.13 19.76
CA GLU A 71 7.97 -0.12 19.18
C GLU A 71 8.19 -0.02 17.66
N VAL A 72 7.39 0.80 16.95
CA VAL A 72 7.55 1.00 15.50
C VAL A 72 8.88 1.70 15.22
N THR A 73 9.24 2.72 16.01
CA THR A 73 10.55 3.37 15.91
C THR A 73 11.69 2.40 16.16
N ARG A 74 11.59 1.55 17.20
CA ARG A 74 12.60 0.51 17.46
C ARG A 74 12.78 -0.41 16.25
N ILE A 75 11.68 -0.93 15.70
CA ILE A 75 11.72 -1.81 14.53
C ILE A 75 12.37 -1.12 13.33
N ILE A 76 12.01 0.14 13.04
CA ILE A 76 12.57 0.90 11.91
C ILE A 76 14.08 1.17 12.11
N GLN A 77 14.48 1.61 13.29
CA GLN A 77 15.87 1.95 13.56
C GLN A 77 16.78 0.71 13.61
N ASP A 78 16.30 -0.39 14.19
CA ASP A 78 17.06 -1.63 14.34
C ASP A 78 17.21 -2.39 13.01
N ASP A 79 16.31 -2.18 12.03
CA ASP A 79 16.42 -2.76 10.69
C ASP A 79 17.50 -2.06 9.82
N VAL A 80 18.00 -0.89 10.24
CA VAL A 80 18.98 -0.14 9.44
C VAL A 80 20.32 -0.86 9.39
N ASN A 81 20.77 -1.14 8.17
CA ASN A 81 22.15 -1.60 7.96
C ASN A 81 23.14 -0.45 8.12
N GLU A 82 23.86 -0.42 9.24
CA GLU A 82 24.79 0.64 9.62
C GLU A 82 25.93 0.83 8.61
N GLN A 83 26.43 -0.24 8.00
CA GLN A 83 27.49 -0.13 7.00
C GLN A 83 27.01 0.62 5.76
N ILE A 84 25.79 0.33 5.31
CA ILE A 84 25.18 1.04 4.17
C ILE A 84 24.85 2.48 4.56
N PHE A 85 24.20 2.71 5.69
CA PHE A 85 23.88 4.06 6.17
C PHE A 85 25.13 4.94 6.25
N ASN A 86 26.23 4.43 6.79
CA ASN A 86 27.47 5.18 6.93
C ASN A 86 28.07 5.66 5.59
N THR A 87 27.73 5.04 4.47
CA THR A 87 28.18 5.49 3.13
C THR A 87 27.41 6.72 2.64
N MET A 88 26.20 6.97 3.16
CA MET A 88 25.31 8.00 2.65
C MET A 88 24.78 8.98 3.74
N LYS A 89 25.10 8.78 5.00
CA LYS A 89 24.58 9.57 6.14
C LYS A 89 24.80 11.09 6.01
N ASN A 90 25.89 11.49 5.34
CA ASN A 90 26.24 12.90 5.13
C ASN A 90 25.64 13.49 3.85
N TRP A 91 24.98 12.67 3.02
CA TRP A 91 24.26 13.21 1.89
C TRP A 91 23.11 14.08 2.39
N THR A 92 22.88 15.18 1.69
CA THR A 92 21.66 15.97 1.88
C THR A 92 20.45 15.25 1.28
N VAL A 93 19.26 15.62 1.71
CA VAL A 93 18.03 15.08 1.13
C VAL A 93 17.96 15.40 -0.37
N ALA A 94 18.46 16.58 -0.79
CA ALA A 94 18.57 16.93 -2.21
C ALA A 94 19.51 16.01 -2.97
N GLU A 95 20.71 15.74 -2.44
CA GLU A 95 21.65 14.81 -3.09
C GLU A 95 21.08 13.40 -3.21
N PHE A 96 20.34 12.93 -2.20
CA PHE A 96 19.68 11.64 -2.26
C PHE A 96 18.57 11.63 -3.32
N ARG A 97 17.77 12.73 -3.44
CA ARG A 97 16.78 12.90 -4.51
C ARG A 97 17.44 12.84 -5.90
N GLU A 98 18.47 13.63 -6.12
CA GLU A 98 19.19 13.66 -7.41
C GLU A 98 19.75 12.28 -7.78
N TRP A 99 20.32 11.56 -6.79
CA TRP A 99 20.80 10.21 -7.01
C TRP A 99 19.67 9.24 -7.39
N LEU A 100 18.49 9.31 -6.75
CA LEU A 100 17.34 8.47 -7.12
C LEU A 100 16.86 8.75 -8.54
N LEU A 101 16.96 9.99 -9.00
CA LEU A 101 16.52 10.41 -10.33
C LEU A 101 17.60 10.20 -11.40
N ASP A 102 18.85 10.01 -11.03
CA ASP A 102 19.94 9.81 -11.98
C ASP A 102 19.72 8.54 -12.85
N VAL A 103 19.90 8.66 -14.16
CA VAL A 103 19.71 7.57 -15.11
C VAL A 103 20.65 6.39 -14.86
N SER A 104 21.82 6.63 -14.28
CA SER A 104 22.81 5.60 -13.95
C SER A 104 22.50 4.83 -12.66
N THR A 105 21.57 5.32 -11.83
CA THR A 105 21.14 4.64 -10.59
C THR A 105 20.25 3.46 -10.93
N THR A 106 20.78 2.25 -10.73
CA THR A 106 20.10 1.00 -11.07
C THR A 106 19.14 0.52 -9.98
N PRO A 107 18.19 -0.37 -10.32
CA PRO A 107 17.31 -1.02 -9.33
C PRO A 107 18.08 -1.68 -8.17
N GLU A 108 19.20 -2.33 -8.46
CA GLU A 108 20.05 -3.01 -7.47
C GLU A 108 20.70 -2.02 -6.50
N MET A 109 21.15 -0.86 -7.02
CA MET A 109 21.70 0.21 -6.18
C MET A 109 20.65 0.76 -5.23
N ILE A 110 19.43 1.00 -5.72
CA ILE A 110 18.31 1.46 -4.87
C ILE A 110 17.95 0.42 -3.83
N ARG A 111 17.80 -0.85 -4.21
CA ARG A 111 17.52 -1.96 -3.29
C ARG A 111 18.61 -2.12 -2.21
N ARG A 112 19.88 -1.84 -2.54
CA ARG A 112 20.95 -1.82 -1.53
C ARG A 112 20.78 -0.64 -0.59
N ALA A 113 20.59 0.57 -1.11
CA ALA A 113 20.43 1.79 -0.33
C ALA A 113 19.23 1.72 0.63
N SER A 114 18.11 1.10 0.20
CA SER A 114 16.90 0.94 1.01
C SER A 114 17.12 0.18 2.33
N LYS A 115 18.19 -0.60 2.44
CA LYS A 115 18.56 -1.29 3.67
C LYS A 115 19.25 -0.37 4.69
N GLY A 116 19.65 0.83 4.29
CA GLY A 116 20.39 1.79 5.13
C GLY A 116 19.59 3.05 5.45
N ILE A 117 18.28 3.10 5.21
CA ILE A 117 17.47 4.32 5.42
C ILE A 117 16.28 4.05 6.33
N THR A 118 15.88 5.09 7.09
CA THR A 118 14.66 5.08 7.93
C THR A 118 13.47 5.66 7.18
N SER A 119 12.28 5.47 7.73
CA SER A 119 11.04 6.00 7.17
C SER A 119 11.03 7.53 7.09
N GLU A 120 11.65 8.22 8.03
CA GLU A 120 11.78 9.68 7.99
C GLU A 120 12.64 10.16 6.81
N ILE A 121 13.68 9.40 6.45
CA ILE A 121 14.49 9.67 5.24
C ILE A 121 13.64 9.45 3.99
N VAL A 122 12.87 8.36 3.94
CA VAL A 122 11.95 8.06 2.82
C VAL A 122 10.91 9.17 2.65
N ALA A 123 10.27 9.60 3.73
CA ALA A 123 9.31 10.71 3.71
C ALA A 123 9.97 12.04 3.31
N GLY A 124 11.17 12.32 3.82
CA GLY A 124 11.90 13.54 3.53
C GLY A 124 12.20 13.69 2.03
N VAL A 125 12.73 12.66 1.40
CA VAL A 125 13.02 12.70 -0.04
C VAL A 125 11.74 12.74 -0.88
N CYS A 126 10.68 12.06 -0.47
CA CYS A 126 9.35 12.08 -1.11
C CYS A 126 8.80 13.51 -1.24
N LYS A 127 8.91 14.32 -0.19
CA LYS A 127 8.42 15.72 -0.14
C LYS A 127 9.12 16.65 -1.14
N LEU A 128 10.31 16.31 -1.60
CA LEU A 128 11.06 17.11 -2.59
C LEU A 128 10.74 16.70 -4.04
N MET A 129 9.98 15.64 -4.25
CA MET A 129 9.67 15.10 -5.59
C MET A 129 8.36 15.67 -6.16
N SER A 130 8.37 15.97 -7.46
CA SER A 130 7.14 16.18 -8.24
C SER A 130 6.42 14.84 -8.48
N ASN A 131 5.18 14.87 -8.97
CA ASN A 131 4.48 13.63 -9.35
C ASN A 131 5.27 12.82 -10.38
N LEU A 132 5.87 13.48 -11.38
CA LEU A 132 6.67 12.80 -12.39
C LEU A 132 7.96 12.20 -11.82
N ASP A 133 8.60 12.89 -10.86
CA ASP A 133 9.78 12.36 -10.16
C ASP A 133 9.41 11.09 -9.38
N LEU A 134 8.26 11.09 -8.66
CA LEU A 134 7.75 9.92 -7.94
C LEU A 134 7.52 8.73 -8.87
N ILE A 135 6.86 8.98 -10.02
CA ILE A 135 6.61 7.95 -11.04
C ILE A 135 7.93 7.41 -11.60
N TYR A 136 8.84 8.30 -12.01
CA TYR A 136 10.10 7.92 -12.63
C TYR A 136 11.00 7.12 -11.67
N ALA A 137 11.15 7.58 -10.44
CA ALA A 137 11.94 6.87 -9.43
C ALA A 137 11.31 5.52 -9.06
N ALA A 138 9.98 5.47 -8.81
CA ALA A 138 9.28 4.24 -8.48
C ALA A 138 9.36 3.21 -9.60
N LYS A 139 9.32 3.63 -10.87
CA LYS A 139 9.44 2.72 -12.03
C LYS A 139 10.75 1.95 -12.06
N LYS A 140 11.83 2.50 -11.52
CA LYS A 140 13.13 1.81 -11.40
C LYS A 140 13.15 0.77 -10.29
N MET A 141 12.31 0.92 -9.26
CA MET A 141 12.28 0.03 -8.10
C MET A 141 11.48 -1.22 -8.42
N ARG A 142 12.08 -2.39 -8.19
CA ARG A 142 11.42 -3.68 -8.40
C ARG A 142 11.33 -4.41 -7.07
N VAL A 143 10.11 -4.68 -6.65
CA VAL A 143 9.81 -5.47 -5.46
C VAL A 143 8.91 -6.61 -5.88
N SER A 144 9.34 -7.83 -5.63
CA SER A 144 8.55 -9.05 -5.87
C SER A 144 8.34 -9.79 -4.57
N ALA A 145 7.23 -10.49 -4.45
CA ALA A 145 6.90 -11.34 -3.31
C ALA A 145 6.25 -12.63 -3.78
N HIS A 146 6.43 -13.71 -3.01
CA HIS A 146 5.94 -15.04 -3.33
C HIS A 146 5.10 -15.62 -2.18
N CYS A 147 3.83 -15.95 -2.49
CA CYS A 147 2.93 -16.73 -1.65
C CYS A 147 2.63 -18.06 -2.34
N ASN A 148 1.44 -18.31 -2.88
CA ASN A 148 1.21 -19.42 -3.81
C ASN A 148 1.71 -19.06 -5.21
N THR A 149 1.66 -17.81 -5.57
CA THR A 149 2.11 -17.22 -6.83
C THR A 149 3.09 -16.09 -6.57
N THR A 150 3.71 -15.53 -7.62
CA THR A 150 4.67 -14.44 -7.50
C THR A 150 4.14 -13.18 -8.16
N ILE A 151 4.04 -12.08 -7.40
CA ILE A 151 3.71 -10.74 -7.93
C ILE A 151 4.96 -9.87 -8.10
N GLY A 152 4.83 -8.80 -8.89
CA GLY A 152 5.89 -7.79 -9.08
C GLY A 152 7.01 -8.21 -10.04
N LEU A 153 6.82 -9.28 -10.82
CA LEU A 153 7.75 -9.67 -11.87
C LEU A 153 7.70 -8.70 -13.06
N PRO A 154 8.82 -8.53 -13.80
CA PRO A 154 8.84 -7.68 -14.98
C PRO A 154 7.78 -8.09 -16.01
N GLY A 155 7.06 -7.12 -16.56
CA GLY A 155 6.01 -7.34 -17.56
C GLY A 155 4.67 -7.79 -16.99
N THR A 156 4.54 -7.89 -15.67
CA THR A 156 3.27 -8.26 -15.02
C THR A 156 2.63 -7.07 -14.30
N PHE A 157 1.32 -7.10 -14.23
CA PHE A 157 0.49 -6.23 -13.41
C PHE A 157 -0.69 -7.04 -12.88
N SER A 158 -0.79 -7.12 -11.57
CA SER A 158 -1.77 -7.97 -10.89
C SER A 158 -2.99 -7.19 -10.41
N SER A 159 -3.98 -7.91 -9.90
CA SER A 159 -5.19 -7.34 -9.33
C SER A 159 -5.66 -8.13 -8.11
N ARG A 160 -6.14 -7.41 -7.10
CA ARG A 160 -6.89 -7.97 -5.99
C ARG A 160 -8.37 -7.96 -6.35
N LEU A 161 -9.04 -9.09 -6.20
CA LEU A 161 -10.48 -9.21 -6.35
C LEU A 161 -11.14 -9.10 -4.97
N GLN A 162 -12.00 -8.09 -4.78
CA GLN A 162 -12.71 -7.85 -3.53
C GLN A 162 -14.22 -8.04 -3.72
N PRO A 163 -14.76 -9.23 -3.47
CA PRO A 163 -16.17 -9.57 -3.71
C PRO A 163 -17.04 -9.25 -2.49
N ASN A 164 -16.92 -8.03 -1.95
CA ASN A 164 -17.67 -7.62 -0.77
C ASN A 164 -19.17 -7.75 -0.98
N HIS A 165 -19.89 -8.16 0.06
CA HIS A 165 -21.32 -8.36 0.04
C HIS A 165 -21.97 -7.80 1.32
N THR A 166 -23.08 -7.11 1.20
CA THR A 166 -23.74 -6.38 2.30
C THR A 166 -24.25 -7.26 3.45
N THR A 167 -24.34 -8.57 3.26
CA THR A 167 -24.84 -9.54 4.26
C THR A 167 -24.01 -10.81 4.33
N ASP A 168 -22.82 -10.83 3.74
CA ASP A 168 -21.95 -12.02 3.65
C ASP A 168 -22.67 -13.26 3.06
N ASP A 169 -23.64 -13.06 2.13
CA ASP A 169 -24.32 -14.20 1.49
C ASP A 169 -23.34 -14.99 0.62
N PRO A 170 -23.12 -16.28 0.89
CA PRO A 170 -22.13 -17.07 0.17
C PRO A 170 -22.37 -17.17 -1.34
N LYS A 171 -23.63 -17.17 -1.76
CA LYS A 171 -23.97 -17.24 -3.21
C LYS A 171 -23.67 -15.92 -3.90
N GLY A 172 -23.96 -14.79 -3.26
CA GLY A 172 -23.65 -13.47 -3.77
C GLY A 172 -22.15 -13.26 -3.88
N ILE A 173 -21.40 -13.61 -2.84
CA ILE A 173 -19.92 -13.54 -2.82
C ILE A 173 -19.32 -14.38 -3.95
N ILE A 174 -19.74 -15.65 -4.10
CA ILE A 174 -19.20 -16.51 -5.16
C ILE A 174 -19.62 -16.04 -6.57
N ALA A 175 -20.82 -15.49 -6.74
CA ALA A 175 -21.21 -14.89 -8.02
C ALA A 175 -20.28 -13.74 -8.42
N SER A 176 -19.94 -12.87 -7.46
CA SER A 176 -18.99 -11.78 -7.66
C SER A 176 -17.56 -12.28 -7.93
N VAL A 177 -17.12 -13.35 -7.25
CA VAL A 177 -15.83 -14.00 -7.55
C VAL A 177 -15.79 -14.53 -8.99
N MET A 178 -16.84 -15.23 -9.44
CA MET A 178 -16.94 -15.76 -10.80
C MET A 178 -16.86 -14.63 -11.85
N GLU A 179 -17.59 -13.54 -11.62
CA GLU A 179 -17.55 -12.37 -12.49
C GLU A 179 -16.14 -11.78 -12.57
N GLY A 180 -15.55 -11.42 -11.44
CA GLY A 180 -14.21 -10.81 -11.41
C GLY A 180 -13.14 -11.70 -12.06
N LEU A 181 -13.13 -12.99 -11.76
CA LEU A 181 -12.22 -13.95 -12.39
C LEU A 181 -12.42 -14.05 -13.90
N SER A 182 -13.67 -14.03 -14.38
CA SER A 182 -13.96 -14.09 -15.81
C SER A 182 -13.50 -12.84 -16.57
N LEU A 183 -13.33 -11.71 -15.87
CA LEU A 183 -12.77 -10.46 -16.37
C LEU A 183 -11.24 -10.36 -16.21
N GLY A 184 -10.61 -11.41 -15.68
CA GLY A 184 -9.16 -11.44 -15.47
C GLY A 184 -8.67 -10.68 -14.23
N CYS A 185 -9.57 -10.45 -13.25
CA CYS A 185 -9.25 -9.88 -11.94
C CYS A 185 -9.04 -11.00 -10.91
N GLY A 186 -8.05 -10.87 -9.99
CA GLY A 186 -7.87 -11.79 -8.86
C GLY A 186 -6.56 -12.57 -8.81
N ASP A 187 -5.62 -12.28 -9.68
CA ASP A 187 -4.31 -12.97 -9.71
C ASP A 187 -3.39 -12.62 -8.53
N ALA A 188 -3.58 -11.47 -7.88
CA ALA A 188 -2.86 -11.16 -6.64
C ALA A 188 -3.51 -11.84 -5.44
N VAL A 189 -4.82 -11.72 -5.29
CA VAL A 189 -5.58 -12.30 -4.18
C VAL A 189 -7.09 -12.19 -4.42
N ILE A 190 -7.85 -13.15 -3.89
CA ILE A 190 -9.28 -13.02 -3.64
C ILE A 190 -9.43 -12.69 -2.15
N GLY A 191 -9.83 -11.46 -1.82
CA GLY A 191 -9.90 -10.96 -0.46
C GLY A 191 -11.21 -10.24 -0.16
N LEU A 192 -11.88 -10.58 0.93
CA LEU A 192 -13.18 -10.05 1.30
C LEU A 192 -13.12 -9.34 2.67
N ASN A 193 -13.74 -8.16 2.75
CA ASN A 193 -14.07 -7.54 4.04
C ASN A 193 -15.40 -8.12 4.54
N PRO A 194 -15.42 -8.88 5.63
CA PRO A 194 -16.65 -9.45 6.14
C PRO A 194 -17.50 -8.39 6.85
N VAL A 195 -18.84 -8.52 6.75
CA VAL A 195 -19.79 -7.76 7.57
C VAL A 195 -19.80 -8.31 8.99
N ASP A 196 -19.76 -9.65 9.11
CA ASP A 196 -19.62 -10.39 10.36
C ASP A 196 -18.19 -10.93 10.48
N ASP A 197 -17.38 -10.27 11.31
CA ASP A 197 -15.99 -10.64 11.58
C ASP A 197 -15.82 -11.67 12.73
N SER A 198 -16.91 -12.36 13.10
CA SER A 198 -16.85 -13.47 14.04
C SER A 198 -15.95 -14.60 13.50
N VAL A 199 -15.32 -15.35 14.42
CA VAL A 199 -14.41 -16.45 14.07
C VAL A 199 -15.09 -17.48 13.18
N GLU A 200 -16.36 -17.77 13.45
CA GLU A 200 -17.19 -18.71 12.70
C GLU A 200 -17.46 -18.21 11.26
N SER A 201 -17.78 -16.92 11.09
CA SER A 201 -18.03 -16.32 9.78
C SER A 201 -16.76 -16.29 8.94
N VAL A 202 -15.66 -15.83 9.53
CA VAL A 202 -14.34 -15.81 8.89
C VAL A 202 -13.92 -17.21 8.44
N ALA A 203 -14.07 -18.22 9.30
CA ALA A 203 -13.74 -19.60 8.96
C ALA A 203 -14.61 -20.14 7.82
N ARG A 204 -15.91 -19.81 7.80
CA ARG A 204 -16.85 -20.21 6.73
C ARG A 204 -16.45 -19.60 5.40
N ILE A 205 -16.13 -18.32 5.35
CA ILE A 205 -15.75 -17.61 4.12
C ILE A 205 -14.43 -18.16 3.58
N LEU A 206 -13.42 -18.35 4.43
CA LEU A 206 -12.14 -18.94 4.02
C LEU A 206 -12.30 -20.35 3.43
N LYS A 207 -13.11 -21.22 4.04
CA LYS A 207 -13.41 -22.55 3.48
C LYS A 207 -14.09 -22.47 2.14
N MET A 208 -15.06 -21.58 2.00
CA MET A 208 -15.78 -21.36 0.73
C MET A 208 -14.83 -20.91 -0.39
N PHE A 209 -13.92 -19.97 -0.12
CA PHE A 209 -12.92 -19.52 -1.08
C PHE A 209 -11.95 -20.62 -1.46
N ASP A 210 -11.48 -21.39 -0.49
CA ASP A 210 -10.54 -22.50 -0.74
C ASP A 210 -11.19 -23.61 -1.58
N GLU A 211 -12.43 -23.98 -1.26
CA GLU A 211 -13.22 -24.94 -2.04
C GLU A 211 -13.39 -24.48 -3.50
N PHE A 212 -13.73 -23.20 -3.69
CA PHE A 212 -13.89 -22.63 -5.02
C PHE A 212 -12.55 -22.58 -5.79
N LYS A 213 -11.49 -22.07 -5.13
CA LYS A 213 -10.14 -21.97 -5.70
C LYS A 213 -9.64 -23.35 -6.16
N ASN A 214 -9.80 -24.36 -5.30
CA ASN A 214 -9.35 -25.72 -5.60
C ASN A 214 -10.19 -26.41 -6.69
N LYS A 215 -11.52 -26.23 -6.67
CA LYS A 215 -12.43 -26.78 -7.69
C LYS A 215 -12.06 -26.31 -9.10
N TRP A 216 -11.72 -25.03 -9.24
CA TRP A 216 -11.44 -24.39 -10.52
C TRP A 216 -9.95 -24.25 -10.81
N GLU A 217 -9.09 -24.77 -9.93
CA GLU A 217 -7.62 -24.69 -10.02
C GLU A 217 -7.13 -23.25 -10.25
N VAL A 218 -7.74 -22.25 -9.56
CA VAL A 218 -7.42 -20.83 -9.73
C VAL A 218 -6.05 -20.54 -9.09
N PRO A 219 -5.04 -20.11 -9.85
CA PRO A 219 -3.71 -19.82 -9.31
C PRO A 219 -3.68 -18.44 -8.63
N THR A 220 -4.13 -18.40 -7.38
CA THR A 220 -4.23 -17.20 -6.56
C THR A 220 -4.07 -17.54 -5.07
N GLN A 221 -4.15 -16.54 -4.23
CA GLN A 221 -4.24 -16.62 -2.77
C GLN A 221 -5.65 -16.22 -2.31
N ILE A 222 -6.07 -16.70 -1.14
CA ILE A 222 -7.31 -16.29 -0.48
C ILE A 222 -7.01 -15.55 0.83
N CYS A 223 -7.90 -14.63 1.18
CA CYS A 223 -7.82 -13.84 2.40
C CYS A 223 -9.21 -13.38 2.87
N VAL A 224 -9.40 -13.24 4.18
CA VAL A 224 -10.51 -12.49 4.78
C VAL A 224 -9.91 -11.36 5.61
N LEU A 225 -10.42 -10.15 5.41
CA LEU A 225 -9.88 -8.94 6.03
C LEU A 225 -10.48 -8.75 7.43
N ALA A 226 -10.11 -9.64 8.34
CA ALA A 226 -10.46 -9.60 9.76
C ALA A 226 -9.20 -9.40 10.61
N HIS A 227 -9.36 -9.11 11.89
CA HIS A 227 -8.22 -8.95 12.80
C HIS A 227 -7.35 -10.21 12.84
N VAL A 228 -6.03 -10.05 13.00
CA VAL A 228 -5.06 -11.16 13.00
C VAL A 228 -5.41 -12.26 14.03
N THR A 229 -5.94 -11.89 15.19
CA THR A 229 -6.36 -12.85 16.23
C THR A 229 -7.58 -13.66 15.81
N THR A 230 -8.57 -13.03 15.15
CA THR A 230 -9.76 -13.71 14.62
C THR A 230 -9.37 -14.76 13.58
N GLN A 231 -8.47 -14.40 12.64
CA GLN A 231 -7.99 -15.32 11.60
C GLN A 231 -7.19 -16.48 12.22
N THR A 232 -6.32 -16.19 13.20
CA THR A 232 -5.57 -17.21 13.91
C THR A 232 -6.51 -18.20 14.62
N GLU A 233 -7.54 -17.70 15.30
CA GLU A 233 -8.52 -18.52 15.98
C GLU A 233 -9.40 -19.32 14.98
N ALA A 234 -9.74 -18.74 13.84
CA ALA A 234 -10.46 -19.44 12.76
C ALA A 234 -9.68 -20.65 12.24
N ALA A 235 -8.37 -20.51 12.07
CA ALA A 235 -7.51 -21.60 11.68
C ALA A 235 -7.41 -22.68 12.77
N GLN A 236 -7.19 -22.28 14.02
CA GLN A 236 -6.99 -23.21 15.14
C GLN A 236 -8.26 -23.98 15.53
N ARG A 237 -9.40 -23.30 15.62
CA ARG A 237 -10.67 -23.91 16.11
C ARG A 237 -11.45 -24.60 15.00
N PHE A 238 -11.42 -24.07 13.78
CA PHE A 238 -12.26 -24.55 12.69
C PHE A 238 -11.48 -25.17 11.54
N GLY A 239 -10.13 -25.18 11.61
CA GLY A 239 -9.30 -25.67 10.53
C GLY A 239 -9.50 -24.86 9.24
N ALA A 240 -9.70 -23.54 9.36
CA ALA A 240 -9.86 -22.68 8.20
C ALA A 240 -8.55 -22.60 7.43
N PRO A 241 -8.57 -22.76 6.09
CA PRO A 241 -7.39 -22.61 5.25
C PRO A 241 -6.98 -21.13 5.22
N LEU A 242 -5.69 -20.87 5.34
CA LEU A 242 -5.11 -19.51 5.27
C LEU A 242 -3.97 -19.50 4.26
N ASP A 243 -4.08 -18.70 3.20
CA ASP A 243 -2.98 -18.39 2.31
C ASP A 243 -2.28 -17.09 2.73
N LEU A 244 -3.07 -16.07 3.09
CA LEU A 244 -2.58 -14.78 3.57
C LEU A 244 -3.27 -14.40 4.87
N MET A 245 -2.51 -13.82 5.78
CA MET A 245 -3.04 -13.23 7.01
C MET A 245 -3.05 -11.70 6.87
N PHE A 246 -4.23 -11.13 6.97
CA PHE A 246 -4.47 -9.70 6.86
C PHE A 246 -4.31 -8.98 8.21
N GLN A 247 -3.85 -7.73 8.15
CA GLN A 247 -4.00 -6.75 9.23
C GLN A 247 -3.84 -5.32 8.74
N SER A 248 -4.72 -4.41 9.16
CA SER A 248 -4.49 -2.97 9.06
C SER A 248 -3.44 -2.54 10.08
N ILE A 249 -2.51 -1.68 9.66
CA ILE A 249 -1.38 -1.24 10.47
C ILE A 249 -1.26 0.27 10.50
N ALA A 250 -0.58 0.77 11.53
CA ALA A 250 -0.27 2.18 11.72
C ALA A 250 1.24 2.43 11.86
N GLY A 251 1.67 3.66 11.64
CA GLY A 251 3.07 4.10 11.71
C GLY A 251 3.58 4.45 13.10
N SER A 252 2.79 4.18 14.15
CA SER A 252 3.19 4.34 15.55
C SER A 252 2.61 3.22 16.42
N GLN A 253 3.23 2.96 17.56
CA GLN A 253 2.71 2.02 18.55
C GLN A 253 1.30 2.43 18.99
N LYS A 254 1.10 3.72 19.29
CA LYS A 254 -0.21 4.24 19.70
C LYS A 254 -1.29 4.01 18.64
N GLY A 255 -0.96 4.21 17.35
CA GLY A 255 -1.88 3.95 16.25
C GLY A 255 -2.22 2.45 16.13
N ASN A 256 -1.25 1.57 16.25
CA ASN A 256 -1.48 0.12 16.27
C ASN A 256 -2.31 -0.32 17.48
N GLU A 257 -2.06 0.23 18.67
CA GLU A 257 -2.86 -0.04 19.87
C GLU A 257 -4.33 0.37 19.71
N ALA A 258 -4.61 1.45 18.93
CA ALA A 258 -5.98 1.84 18.60
C ALA A 258 -6.71 0.79 17.74
N PHE A 259 -5.98 -0.03 17.00
CA PHE A 259 -6.51 -1.20 16.27
C PHE A 259 -6.47 -2.49 17.11
N GLY A 260 -6.11 -2.42 18.38
CA GLY A 260 -5.94 -3.60 19.24
C GLY A 260 -4.71 -4.45 18.88
N LEU A 261 -3.69 -3.86 18.26
CA LEU A 261 -2.57 -4.55 17.64
C LEU A 261 -1.25 -4.24 18.32
N THR A 262 -0.35 -5.23 18.40
CA THR A 262 1.07 -5.08 18.75
C THR A 262 1.95 -5.80 17.73
N ALA A 263 3.23 -5.44 17.66
CA ALA A 263 4.19 -6.14 16.81
C ALA A 263 4.33 -7.63 17.18
N ALA A 264 4.20 -7.96 18.47
CA ALA A 264 4.24 -9.34 18.95
C ALA A 264 3.08 -10.18 18.39
N MET A 265 1.87 -9.63 18.33
CA MET A 265 0.70 -10.30 17.74
C MET A 265 0.89 -10.55 16.24
N LEU A 266 1.49 -9.61 15.51
CA LEU A 266 1.82 -9.80 14.10
C LEU A 266 2.89 -10.89 13.90
N GLU A 267 3.90 -10.93 14.74
CA GLU A 267 4.94 -11.98 14.66
C GLU A 267 4.33 -13.35 14.99
N GLU A 268 3.47 -13.47 15.99
CA GLU A 268 2.74 -14.70 16.30
C GLU A 268 1.86 -15.14 15.12
N GLY A 269 1.09 -14.22 14.54
CA GLY A 269 0.28 -14.49 13.35
C GLY A 269 1.14 -14.98 12.18
N ARG A 270 2.26 -14.29 11.91
CA ARG A 270 3.21 -14.68 10.87
C ARG A 270 3.80 -16.07 11.13
N GLN A 271 4.19 -16.39 12.35
CA GLN A 271 4.71 -17.72 12.69
C GLN A 271 3.63 -18.80 12.53
N THR A 272 2.40 -18.51 12.90
CA THR A 272 1.27 -19.40 12.66
C THR A 272 1.13 -19.70 11.16
N MET A 273 1.23 -18.68 10.33
CA MET A 273 1.18 -18.83 8.86
C MET A 273 2.34 -19.67 8.31
N LEU A 274 3.57 -19.41 8.76
CA LEU A 274 4.75 -20.15 8.29
C LEU A 274 4.74 -21.62 8.67
N THR A 275 3.98 -22.01 9.69
CA THR A 275 3.91 -23.39 10.19
C THR A 275 2.64 -24.14 9.76
N ASN A 276 1.53 -23.44 9.58
CA ASN A 276 0.20 -24.06 9.44
C ASN A 276 -0.62 -23.57 8.24
N SER A 277 -0.09 -22.64 7.41
CA SER A 277 -0.85 -22.13 6.26
C SER A 277 -0.88 -23.13 5.11
N THR A 278 -1.81 -22.88 4.19
CA THR A 278 -1.88 -23.54 2.88
C THR A 278 -0.94 -22.91 1.86
N ALA A 279 -0.32 -21.79 2.19
CA ALA A 279 0.64 -21.10 1.33
C ALA A 279 1.94 -21.88 1.12
N THR A 280 2.49 -21.77 -0.08
CA THR A 280 3.72 -22.48 -0.48
C THR A 280 4.97 -21.63 -0.38
N GLY A 281 4.82 -20.31 -0.30
CA GLY A 281 5.91 -19.33 -0.24
C GLY A 281 6.07 -18.66 1.14
N PRO A 282 7.14 -17.88 1.32
CA PRO A 282 7.48 -17.29 2.62
C PRO A 282 6.74 -15.99 2.93
N ASN A 283 6.14 -15.35 1.92
CA ASN A 283 5.45 -14.08 2.09
C ASN A 283 3.97 -14.36 2.32
N VAL A 284 3.55 -14.34 3.58
CA VAL A 284 2.22 -14.79 4.03
C VAL A 284 1.40 -13.69 4.71
N MET A 285 1.94 -12.47 4.78
CA MET A 285 1.25 -11.34 5.42
C MET A 285 0.69 -10.39 4.36
N TYR A 286 -0.44 -9.81 4.67
CA TYR A 286 -1.09 -8.76 3.89
C TYR A 286 -1.41 -7.58 4.80
N PHE A 287 -0.90 -6.40 4.47
CA PHE A 287 -1.12 -5.18 5.24
C PHE A 287 -1.87 -4.12 4.45
N GLU A 288 -2.76 -3.41 5.14
CA GLU A 288 -3.38 -2.19 4.63
C GLU A 288 -3.07 -1.01 5.53
N THR A 289 -2.93 0.14 4.90
CA THR A 289 -2.69 1.43 5.52
C THR A 289 -3.17 2.54 4.57
N GLY A 290 -3.08 3.80 4.96
CA GLY A 290 -3.45 4.95 4.12
C GLY A 290 -3.22 6.26 4.84
N GLN A 291 -2.87 7.30 4.09
CA GLN A 291 -2.66 8.63 4.65
C GLN A 291 -3.89 9.14 5.40
N GLY A 292 -3.71 9.65 6.60
CA GLY A 292 -4.76 10.12 7.48
C GLY A 292 -5.09 9.19 8.65
N SER A 293 -4.73 7.91 8.59
CA SER A 293 -5.02 6.93 9.65
C SER A 293 -4.50 7.36 11.01
N GLU A 294 -3.26 7.85 11.08
CA GLU A 294 -2.65 8.33 12.33
C GLU A 294 -3.31 9.60 12.88
N LEU A 295 -3.77 10.49 11.99
CA LEU A 295 -4.47 11.71 12.38
C LEU A 295 -5.86 11.37 12.91
N SER A 296 -6.57 10.44 12.26
CA SER A 296 -7.91 10.01 12.66
C SER A 296 -7.93 9.31 14.03
N SER A 297 -6.84 8.65 14.39
CA SER A 297 -6.67 7.98 15.69
C SER A 297 -5.94 8.85 16.74
N GLU A 298 -5.71 10.13 16.47
CA GLU A 298 -4.95 11.04 17.33
C GLU A 298 -3.55 10.52 17.72
N ALA A 299 -2.93 9.73 16.83
CA ALA A 299 -1.66 9.05 17.07
C ALA A 299 -0.46 9.67 16.32
N HIS A 300 -0.67 10.77 15.58
CA HIS A 300 0.35 11.36 14.69
C HIS A 300 1.48 12.11 15.41
N ASN A 301 1.38 12.34 16.73
CA ASN A 301 2.42 13.00 17.54
C ASN A 301 2.90 14.37 16.98
N GLY A 302 2.04 15.09 16.25
CA GLY A 302 2.34 16.38 15.60
C GLY A 302 3.15 16.23 14.30
N TRP A 303 3.29 15.02 13.77
CA TRP A 303 3.87 14.77 12.45
C TRP A 303 2.80 14.73 11.36
N ASP A 304 3.22 15.02 10.15
CA ASP A 304 2.38 15.03 8.97
C ASP A 304 2.02 13.61 8.49
N GLN A 305 0.92 13.52 7.75
CA GLN A 305 0.40 12.21 7.33
C GLN A 305 1.31 11.46 6.36
N VAL A 306 2.16 12.11 5.56
CA VAL A 306 3.13 11.45 4.68
C VAL A 306 4.24 10.78 5.50
N THR A 307 4.76 11.46 6.53
CA THR A 307 5.79 10.89 7.40
C THR A 307 5.25 9.71 8.19
N MET A 308 4.03 9.80 8.71
CA MET A 308 3.42 8.71 9.45
C MET A 308 3.12 7.51 8.55
N GLU A 309 2.66 7.74 7.32
CA GLU A 309 2.45 6.67 6.33
C GLU A 309 3.74 5.96 5.92
N ALA A 310 4.85 6.70 5.71
CA ALA A 310 6.15 6.08 5.46
C ALA A 310 6.58 5.11 6.57
N ARG A 311 6.18 5.40 7.81
CA ARG A 311 6.48 4.54 8.96
C ARG A 311 5.67 3.25 8.96
N CYS A 312 4.44 3.26 8.42
CA CYS A 312 3.68 2.02 8.18
C CYS A 312 4.47 1.06 7.29
N TYR A 313 5.11 1.56 6.23
CA TYR A 313 5.92 0.73 5.33
C TYR A 313 7.20 0.20 5.99
N GLY A 314 7.86 1.03 6.82
CA GLY A 314 9.00 0.60 7.63
C GLY A 314 8.63 -0.50 8.63
N PHE A 315 7.47 -0.40 9.24
CA PHE A 315 6.91 -1.41 10.13
C PHE A 315 6.56 -2.70 9.38
N ALA A 316 5.80 -2.58 8.26
CA ALA A 316 5.40 -3.71 7.43
C ALA A 316 6.59 -4.55 6.94
N LYS A 317 7.69 -3.90 6.56
CA LYS A 317 8.91 -4.55 6.04
C LYS A 317 9.44 -5.64 6.96
N ARG A 318 9.34 -5.46 8.29
CA ARG A 318 9.76 -6.44 9.31
C ARG A 318 9.13 -7.82 9.09
N PHE A 319 7.89 -7.86 8.63
CA PHE A 319 7.09 -9.08 8.50
C PHE A 319 7.14 -9.69 7.10
N GLN A 320 7.93 -9.14 6.18
CA GLN A 320 8.13 -9.65 4.81
C GLN A 320 6.78 -9.94 4.09
N PRO A 321 5.89 -8.96 3.92
CA PRO A 321 4.56 -9.19 3.39
C PRO A 321 4.56 -9.65 1.94
N PHE A 322 3.46 -10.31 1.54
CA PHE A 322 3.11 -10.57 0.15
C PHE A 322 2.45 -9.35 -0.49
N LEU A 323 1.57 -8.68 0.26
CA LEU A 323 0.87 -7.47 -0.17
C LEU A 323 1.03 -6.36 0.88
N VAL A 324 1.29 -5.15 0.41
CA VAL A 324 1.06 -3.92 1.18
C VAL A 324 0.21 -3.00 0.31
N ASN A 325 -0.94 -2.62 0.82
CA ASN A 325 -1.95 -1.86 0.10
C ASN A 325 -2.14 -0.49 0.76
N THR A 326 -2.05 0.58 -0.04
CA THR A 326 -2.52 1.89 0.40
C THR A 326 -3.97 2.08 -0.04
N VAL A 327 -4.86 2.35 0.90
CA VAL A 327 -6.29 2.62 0.67
C VAL A 327 -6.46 4.15 0.66
N VAL A 328 -6.15 4.76 -0.48
CA VAL A 328 -5.81 6.20 -0.57
C VAL A 328 -6.92 7.11 -0.10
N GLY A 329 -8.14 6.91 -0.53
CA GLY A 329 -9.26 7.82 -0.25
C GLY A 329 -10.21 7.33 0.84
N PHE A 330 -9.94 6.20 1.48
CA PHE A 330 -10.88 5.55 2.40
C PHE A 330 -11.10 6.31 3.71
N ILE A 331 -10.07 6.99 4.24
CA ILE A 331 -10.17 7.70 5.52
C ILE A 331 -11.15 8.89 5.45
N GLY A 332 -11.30 9.49 4.27
CA GLY A 332 -12.31 10.50 4.01
C GLY A 332 -11.78 11.89 3.66
N PRO A 333 -12.68 12.83 3.32
CA PRO A 333 -12.33 14.16 2.82
C PRO A 333 -11.69 15.07 3.87
N GLU A 334 -11.80 14.75 5.14
CA GLU A 334 -11.13 15.45 6.25
C GLU A 334 -9.62 15.37 6.11
N TYR A 335 -9.11 14.30 5.47
CA TYR A 335 -7.67 14.02 5.34
C TYR A 335 -7.17 14.21 3.91
N LEU A 336 -7.97 13.84 2.90
CA LEU A 336 -7.71 14.02 1.47
C LEU A 336 -9.01 14.53 0.82
N TYR A 337 -9.13 15.84 0.64
CA TYR A 337 -10.40 16.46 0.27
C TYR A 337 -10.82 16.24 -1.18
N ASP A 338 -9.88 16.23 -2.11
CA ASP A 338 -10.14 16.21 -3.54
C ASP A 338 -9.23 15.25 -4.31
N SER A 339 -9.55 15.04 -5.58
CA SER A 339 -8.81 14.17 -6.50
C SER A 339 -7.33 14.54 -6.62
N LYS A 340 -6.98 15.83 -6.50
CA LYS A 340 -5.58 16.28 -6.54
C LYS A 340 -4.80 15.75 -5.34
N GLN A 341 -5.39 15.81 -4.14
CA GLN A 341 -4.79 15.30 -2.91
C GLN A 341 -4.72 13.76 -2.95
N VAL A 342 -5.78 13.09 -3.42
CA VAL A 342 -5.82 11.63 -3.60
C VAL A 342 -4.74 11.15 -4.57
N THR A 343 -4.64 11.78 -5.75
CA THR A 343 -3.61 11.45 -6.74
C THR A 343 -2.20 11.63 -6.17
N ARG A 344 -1.97 12.74 -5.46
CA ARG A 344 -0.67 13.00 -4.84
C ARG A 344 -0.36 11.97 -3.76
N ALA A 345 -1.29 11.66 -2.88
CA ALA A 345 -1.13 10.67 -1.82
C ALA A 345 -0.84 9.27 -2.38
N GLY A 346 -1.59 8.80 -3.37
CA GLY A 346 -1.35 7.49 -3.98
C GLY A 346 0.04 7.35 -4.60
N LEU A 347 0.54 8.40 -5.27
CA LEU A 347 1.89 8.41 -5.82
C LEU A 347 2.98 8.45 -4.74
N GLU A 348 2.79 9.23 -3.67
CA GLU A 348 3.69 9.28 -2.52
C GLU A 348 3.78 7.94 -1.82
N ASP A 349 2.65 7.34 -1.50
CA ASP A 349 2.55 6.08 -0.79
C ASP A 349 3.20 4.95 -1.58
N HIS A 350 2.88 4.86 -2.87
CA HIS A 350 3.47 3.88 -3.77
C HIS A 350 5.01 4.03 -3.85
N PHE A 351 5.50 5.27 -4.03
CA PHE A 351 6.94 5.54 -4.05
C PHE A 351 7.61 5.17 -2.73
N MET A 352 7.03 5.61 -1.60
CA MET A 352 7.61 5.38 -0.27
C MET A 352 7.68 3.91 0.09
N GLY A 353 6.61 3.15 -0.19
CA GLY A 353 6.60 1.72 0.04
C GLY A 353 7.63 0.97 -0.83
N LYS A 354 7.74 1.31 -2.11
CA LYS A 354 8.74 0.71 -3.01
C LYS A 354 10.17 1.07 -2.60
N LEU A 355 10.43 2.32 -2.19
CA LEU A 355 11.75 2.72 -1.70
C LEU A 355 12.10 2.00 -0.38
N THR A 356 11.12 1.75 0.47
CA THR A 356 11.29 0.93 1.68
C THR A 356 11.55 -0.54 1.37
N GLY A 357 11.09 -1.02 0.20
CA GLY A 357 11.30 -2.38 -0.29
C GLY A 357 10.13 -3.34 -0.02
N VAL A 358 8.92 -2.82 0.13
CA VAL A 358 7.69 -3.62 0.27
C VAL A 358 6.90 -3.70 -1.05
N PRO A 359 6.16 -4.81 -1.29
CA PRO A 359 5.39 -5.01 -2.51
C PRO A 359 4.09 -4.19 -2.49
N MET A 360 4.13 -3.02 -3.16
CA MET A 360 3.05 -2.04 -3.12
C MET A 360 1.95 -2.29 -4.13
N GLY A 361 0.72 -2.27 -3.63
CA GLY A 361 -0.50 -2.07 -4.37
C GLY A 361 -1.26 -0.83 -3.89
N CYS A 362 -2.35 -0.53 -4.57
CA CYS A 362 -3.18 0.62 -4.24
C CYS A 362 -4.66 0.33 -4.49
N ASP A 363 -5.47 0.71 -3.51
CA ASP A 363 -6.88 0.95 -3.73
C ASP A 363 -7.01 2.41 -4.19
N ALA A 364 -7.06 2.59 -5.51
CA ALA A 364 -7.37 3.88 -6.09
C ALA A 364 -8.86 4.16 -5.85
N CYS A 365 -9.18 4.83 -4.74
CA CYS A 365 -10.55 4.97 -4.26
C CYS A 365 -10.84 6.37 -3.69
N TYR A 366 -12.13 6.66 -3.56
CA TYR A 366 -12.63 7.87 -2.90
C TYR A 366 -13.97 7.56 -2.20
N THR A 367 -14.25 8.27 -1.10
CA THR A 367 -15.56 8.22 -0.46
C THR A 367 -16.53 9.18 -1.16
N ASN A 368 -17.84 8.90 -1.12
CA ASN A 368 -18.86 9.61 -1.89
C ASN A 368 -18.97 11.12 -1.64
N HIS A 369 -18.46 11.62 -0.52
CA HIS A 369 -18.50 13.06 -0.18
C HIS A 369 -17.16 13.77 -0.44
N MET A 370 -16.17 13.09 -1.01
CA MET A 370 -14.95 13.73 -1.52
C MET A 370 -15.23 14.44 -2.84
N LYS A 371 -14.45 15.47 -3.15
CA LYS A 371 -14.49 16.15 -4.44
C LYS A 371 -13.64 15.38 -5.48
N ALA A 372 -14.16 14.24 -5.87
CA ALA A 372 -13.55 13.34 -6.84
C ALA A 372 -14.64 12.56 -7.59
N ASP A 373 -14.29 11.97 -8.72
CA ASP A 373 -15.15 11.08 -9.50
C ASP A 373 -14.39 9.86 -10.03
N GLN A 374 -15.07 8.99 -10.76
CA GLN A 374 -14.49 7.76 -11.30
C GLN A 374 -13.34 8.03 -12.28
N ASN A 375 -13.41 9.09 -13.09
CA ASN A 375 -12.31 9.45 -13.99
C ASN A 375 -11.03 9.80 -13.22
N ASP A 376 -11.15 10.42 -12.04
CA ASP A 376 -10.00 10.73 -11.19
C ASP A 376 -9.31 9.46 -10.70
N ILE A 377 -10.10 8.42 -10.38
CA ILE A 377 -9.59 7.12 -9.91
C ILE A 377 -8.92 6.35 -11.05
N GLU A 378 -9.50 6.36 -12.24
CA GLU A 378 -8.87 5.77 -13.44
C GLU A 378 -7.57 6.49 -13.81
N ASN A 379 -7.52 7.82 -13.67
CA ASN A 379 -6.30 8.61 -13.85
C ASN A 379 -5.22 8.18 -12.84
N LEU A 380 -5.56 8.04 -11.55
CA LEU A 380 -4.61 7.59 -10.53
C LEU A 380 -4.12 6.16 -10.85
N ALA A 381 -5.03 5.23 -11.18
CA ALA A 381 -4.66 3.87 -11.55
C ALA A 381 -3.68 3.84 -12.73
N THR A 382 -3.94 4.65 -13.75
CA THR A 382 -3.04 4.81 -14.93
C THR A 382 -1.65 5.30 -14.52
N LEU A 383 -1.56 6.31 -13.65
CA LEU A 383 -0.28 6.84 -13.15
C LEU A 383 0.47 5.81 -12.30
N LEU A 384 -0.24 5.03 -11.48
CA LEU A 384 0.34 3.96 -10.66
C LEU A 384 0.92 2.83 -11.51
N VAL A 385 0.23 2.41 -12.58
CA VAL A 385 0.77 1.42 -13.53
C VAL A 385 1.99 1.96 -14.26
N ALA A 386 1.96 3.23 -14.69
CA ALA A 386 3.13 3.89 -15.25
C ALA A 386 4.32 3.90 -14.26
N ALA A 387 4.06 4.09 -12.97
CA ALA A 387 5.05 4.02 -11.89
C ALA A 387 5.51 2.59 -11.54
N GLY A 388 4.89 1.56 -12.13
CA GLY A 388 5.24 0.15 -11.89
C GLY A 388 4.66 -0.41 -10.58
N CYS A 389 3.42 -0.05 -10.27
CA CYS A 389 2.64 -0.64 -9.18
C CYS A 389 2.47 -2.15 -9.40
N ASN A 390 2.51 -2.94 -8.33
CA ASN A 390 2.40 -4.38 -8.44
C ASN A 390 0.97 -4.84 -8.73
N TYR A 391 -0.02 -4.17 -8.13
CA TYR A 391 -1.43 -4.51 -8.29
C TYR A 391 -2.34 -3.33 -7.92
N ILE A 392 -3.58 -3.36 -8.41
CA ILE A 392 -4.69 -2.54 -7.94
C ILE A 392 -5.81 -3.42 -7.39
N MET A 393 -6.72 -2.81 -6.63
CA MET A 393 -7.95 -3.47 -6.20
C MET A 393 -9.00 -3.39 -7.31
N GLY A 394 -9.83 -4.44 -7.40
CA GLY A 394 -11.07 -4.45 -8.17
C GLY A 394 -12.26 -4.78 -7.29
N VAL A 395 -13.31 -3.98 -7.39
CA VAL A 395 -14.62 -4.22 -6.76
C VAL A 395 -15.71 -4.33 -7.81
N PRO A 396 -16.89 -4.91 -7.50
CA PRO A 396 -17.97 -5.01 -8.47
C PRO A 396 -18.37 -3.63 -9.00
N GLU A 397 -18.40 -3.44 -10.33
CA GLU A 397 -18.80 -2.19 -11.00
C GLU A 397 -18.08 -0.91 -10.50
N GLY A 398 -16.95 -1.06 -9.80
CA GLY A 398 -16.23 0.06 -9.20
C GLY A 398 -16.90 0.63 -7.93
N ASP A 399 -17.94 0.00 -7.43
CA ASP A 399 -18.70 0.45 -6.26
C ASP A 399 -18.64 -0.60 -5.13
N ASP A 400 -18.00 -0.26 -4.02
CA ASP A 400 -18.00 -1.11 -2.83
C ASP A 400 -19.27 -0.89 -2.03
N CYS A 401 -20.26 -1.74 -2.25
CA CYS A 401 -21.58 -1.63 -1.63
C CYS A 401 -21.56 -1.89 -0.11
N MET A 402 -20.53 -2.48 0.44
CA MET A 402 -20.39 -2.75 1.88
C MET A 402 -19.67 -1.61 2.60
N LEU A 403 -18.58 -1.09 2.03
CA LEU A 403 -17.74 -0.04 2.63
C LEU A 403 -18.13 1.38 2.18
N MET A 404 -19.04 1.52 1.23
CA MET A 404 -19.58 2.80 0.77
C MET A 404 -18.55 3.75 0.16
N TYR A 405 -17.62 3.22 -0.65
CA TYR A 405 -16.68 4.00 -1.42
C TYR A 405 -16.55 3.51 -2.87
N GLN A 406 -16.05 4.35 -3.76
CA GLN A 406 -15.76 4.00 -5.15
C GLN A 406 -14.29 3.66 -5.33
N CYS A 407 -14.01 2.68 -6.19
CA CYS A 407 -12.70 2.20 -6.50
C CYS A 407 -12.61 1.81 -7.98
N THR A 408 -11.49 1.29 -8.43
CA THR A 408 -11.40 0.57 -9.72
C THR A 408 -12.26 -0.70 -9.68
N GLY A 409 -12.92 -1.01 -10.79
CA GLY A 409 -13.76 -2.21 -10.95
C GLY A 409 -12.93 -3.43 -11.39
N TYR A 410 -13.63 -4.53 -11.70
CA TYR A 410 -12.98 -5.77 -12.11
C TYR A 410 -12.31 -5.73 -13.49
N HIS A 411 -12.80 -4.86 -14.39
CA HIS A 411 -12.32 -4.80 -15.77
C HIS A 411 -11.16 -3.84 -16.00
N GLU A 412 -10.89 -2.88 -15.10
CA GLU A 412 -9.83 -1.90 -15.27
C GLU A 412 -8.44 -2.54 -15.32
N ALA A 413 -8.20 -3.59 -14.55
CA ALA A 413 -6.91 -4.29 -14.59
C ALA A 413 -6.60 -4.85 -15.99
N ALA A 414 -7.59 -5.42 -16.68
CA ALA A 414 -7.44 -5.93 -18.03
C ALA A 414 -7.20 -4.81 -19.04
N SER A 415 -7.95 -3.70 -18.93
CA SER A 415 -7.78 -2.52 -19.77
C SER A 415 -6.38 -1.89 -19.60
N LEU A 416 -5.92 -1.74 -18.36
CA LEU A 416 -4.58 -1.21 -18.05
C LEU A 416 -3.46 -2.14 -18.56
N ARG A 417 -3.64 -3.46 -18.44
CA ARG A 417 -2.69 -4.43 -19.03
C ARG A 417 -2.56 -4.24 -20.53
N GLU A 418 -3.66 -4.10 -21.25
CA GLU A 418 -3.63 -3.88 -22.70
C GLU A 418 -2.97 -2.54 -23.06
N VAL A 419 -3.33 -1.44 -22.38
CA VAL A 419 -2.75 -0.10 -22.61
C VAL A 419 -1.24 -0.08 -22.41
N PHE A 420 -0.74 -0.75 -21.37
CA PHE A 420 0.69 -0.74 -21.01
C PHE A 420 1.48 -1.94 -21.55
N GLY A 421 0.85 -2.85 -22.27
CA GLY A 421 1.51 -4.07 -22.77
C GLY A 421 1.96 -5.01 -21.65
N LEU A 422 1.19 -5.07 -20.56
CA LEU A 422 1.43 -5.92 -19.40
C LEU A 422 0.54 -7.16 -19.43
N ARG A 423 0.90 -8.15 -18.63
CA ARG A 423 0.15 -9.41 -18.49
C ARG A 423 -0.22 -9.63 -17.01
N PRO A 424 -1.23 -10.45 -16.69
CA PRO A 424 -1.33 -11.00 -15.35
C PRO A 424 -0.10 -11.86 -15.01
N ILE A 425 0.00 -12.36 -13.79
CA ILE A 425 1.04 -13.35 -13.47
C ILE A 425 0.91 -14.56 -14.39
N LYS A 426 2.04 -15.20 -14.69
CA LYS A 426 2.13 -16.25 -15.73
C LYS A 426 1.12 -17.39 -15.51
N GLU A 427 1.00 -17.87 -14.29
CA GLU A 427 0.12 -18.98 -13.94
C GLU A 427 -1.35 -18.63 -14.17
N PHE A 428 -1.74 -17.41 -13.79
CA PHE A 428 -3.10 -16.92 -13.97
C PHE A 428 -3.42 -16.61 -15.45
N ASP A 429 -2.46 -16.10 -16.18
CA ASP A 429 -2.56 -15.88 -17.63
C ASP A 429 -2.84 -17.20 -18.38
N GLN A 430 -2.11 -18.25 -18.05
CA GLN A 430 -2.33 -19.59 -18.59
C GLN A 430 -3.69 -20.17 -18.16
N TRP A 431 -4.12 -19.89 -16.93
CA TRP A 431 -5.43 -20.31 -16.45
C TRP A 431 -6.57 -19.59 -17.18
N LEU A 432 -6.45 -18.29 -17.43
CA LEU A 432 -7.44 -17.53 -18.23
C LEU A 432 -7.55 -18.09 -19.65
N GLU A 433 -6.43 -18.46 -20.29
CA GLU A 433 -6.45 -19.09 -21.60
C GLU A 433 -7.11 -20.48 -21.56
N LYS A 434 -6.81 -21.30 -20.54
CA LYS A 434 -7.45 -22.61 -20.30
C LYS A 434 -8.96 -22.49 -20.13
N MET A 435 -9.42 -21.47 -19.43
CA MET A 435 -10.86 -21.19 -19.21
C MET A 435 -11.55 -20.54 -20.42
N GLY A 436 -10.77 -20.09 -21.41
CA GLY A 436 -11.27 -19.42 -22.61
C GLY A 436 -11.57 -17.93 -22.42
N PHE A 437 -11.24 -17.33 -21.27
CA PHE A 437 -11.46 -15.92 -20.97
C PHE A 437 -10.44 -15.01 -21.66
N SER A 438 -9.26 -15.51 -21.99
CA SER A 438 -8.27 -14.77 -22.75
C SER A 438 -7.65 -15.61 -23.88
N GLU A 439 -7.12 -14.92 -24.88
CA GLU A 439 -6.32 -15.47 -25.96
C GLU A 439 -5.17 -14.52 -26.29
N ASN A 440 -3.92 -14.99 -26.23
CA ASN A 440 -2.73 -14.18 -26.46
C ASN A 440 -2.70 -12.88 -25.60
N GLY A 441 -3.22 -12.95 -24.36
CA GLY A 441 -3.27 -11.85 -23.38
C GLY A 441 -4.36 -10.81 -23.59
N LYS A 442 -5.29 -11.07 -24.47
CA LYS A 442 -6.47 -10.24 -24.70
C LYS A 442 -7.72 -10.98 -24.24
N LEU A 443 -8.64 -10.27 -23.65
CA LEU A 443 -9.95 -10.85 -23.28
C LEU A 443 -10.70 -11.31 -24.54
N THR A 444 -11.34 -12.45 -24.42
CA THR A 444 -12.24 -13.00 -25.45
C THR A 444 -13.69 -12.53 -25.22
N PRO A 445 -14.63 -12.80 -26.16
CA PRO A 445 -16.04 -12.57 -25.92
C PRO A 445 -16.67 -13.36 -24.75
N LEU A 446 -15.96 -14.34 -24.18
CA LEU A 446 -16.37 -15.06 -22.96
C LEU A 446 -16.02 -14.31 -21.66
N ALA A 447 -15.16 -13.27 -21.74
CA ALA A 447 -14.86 -12.46 -20.57
C ALA A 447 -16.15 -11.80 -20.04
N GLY A 448 -16.33 -11.86 -18.72
CA GLY A 448 -17.57 -11.42 -18.06
C GLY A 448 -18.69 -12.48 -18.03
N ASP A 449 -18.55 -13.59 -18.73
CA ASP A 449 -19.54 -14.67 -18.68
C ASP A 449 -19.26 -15.63 -17.49
N ALA A 450 -19.81 -15.27 -16.34
CA ALA A 450 -19.71 -16.09 -15.13
C ALA A 450 -20.37 -17.48 -15.28
N SER A 451 -21.23 -17.70 -16.28
CA SER A 451 -21.91 -18.99 -16.49
C SER A 451 -20.94 -20.13 -16.84
N VAL A 452 -19.72 -19.81 -17.28
CA VAL A 452 -18.66 -20.81 -17.51
C VAL A 452 -18.40 -21.63 -16.25
N PHE A 453 -18.53 -21.05 -15.07
CA PHE A 453 -18.34 -21.70 -13.77
C PHE A 453 -19.56 -22.55 -13.31
N LEU A 454 -20.66 -22.53 -14.04
CA LEU A 454 -21.86 -23.32 -13.72
C LEU A 454 -21.89 -24.67 -14.44
N LYS A 455 -20.93 -24.93 -15.30
CA LYS A 455 -20.77 -26.19 -16.05
C LYS A 455 -19.94 -27.17 -15.25
#